data_090d6e6912ee879f63b6e45e5668725c
#
_entry.id   090d6e6912ee879f63b6e45e5668725c
#
_cell.length_a   1.000
_cell.length_b   1.000
_cell.length_c   1.000
_cell.angle_alpha   90.00
_cell.angle_beta   90.00
_cell.angle_gamma   90.00
#
_symmetry.space_group_name_H-M   'P 1'
#
loop_
_entity.id
_entity.type
_entity.pdbx_description
1 polymer ?
#
loop_
_entity_poly.entity_id
_entity_poly.type
_entity_poly.pdbx_seq_one_letter_code
_entity_poly.pdbx_strand_id
1 'polypeptide(L)'
;MTINFYDELRRLLEQIPPGRVTTPRLLAEALGDSRAVRAVLEALKREEFQWARGLVDAGAENPYGDFESSKPLESLRRLQMELSSRVVEFDDFERAELIGGADVAYRGDVAYAVCVVLDADLRPIESSEAVVEVSFPYIPGYLAFREAPAVEEAVRGVSALDVLMVNGHGLAHPRRCGLATHVGVELNLPTIGIAARRLVGREGEPRDGWTPLIHRDRVVGAVLKRNGRGVYVSVGHRVSLQTAVELALRTLRDRLPEPVRWAHRLAGELKRGSKGFYAPP
;
A
#
# COMPACT_ATOMS: atom_id res chain seq x y z
N MET A 1 -14.70 -3.77 -1.43
CA MET A 1 -15.51 -3.31 -0.27
C MET A 1 -14.75 -2.18 0.42
N THR A 2 -15.20 -0.95 0.27
CA THR A 2 -14.53 0.23 0.85
C THR A 2 -15.10 0.46 2.24
N ILE A 3 -14.28 0.33 3.28
CA ILE A 3 -14.66 0.64 4.66
C ILE A 3 -14.31 2.11 4.92
N ASN A 4 -15.28 2.90 5.38
CA ASN A 4 -15.01 4.21 5.93
C ASN A 4 -14.59 4.06 7.41
N PHE A 5 -13.32 4.21 7.68
CA PHE A 5 -12.77 4.09 9.04
C PHE A 5 -13.36 5.12 10.00
N TYR A 6 -13.61 6.34 9.53
CA TYR A 6 -14.10 7.44 10.36
C TYR A 6 -15.55 7.24 10.77
N ASP A 7 -16.39 6.68 9.88
CA ASP A 7 -17.78 6.33 10.22
C ASP A 7 -17.83 5.19 11.26
N GLU A 8 -16.98 4.17 11.12
CA GLU A 8 -16.91 3.09 12.10
C GLU A 8 -16.41 3.60 13.46
N LEU A 9 -15.41 4.49 13.48
CA LEU A 9 -14.94 5.11 14.72
C LEU A 9 -16.04 5.97 15.37
N ARG A 10 -16.79 6.74 14.58
CA ARG A 10 -17.91 7.56 15.06
C ARG A 10 -18.95 6.70 15.76
N ARG A 11 -19.39 5.59 15.13
CA ARG A 11 -20.35 4.65 15.71
C ARG A 11 -19.92 4.08 17.04
N LEU A 12 -18.62 3.80 17.23
CA LEU A 12 -18.07 3.34 18.52
C LEU A 12 -18.11 4.45 19.57
N LEU A 13 -17.71 5.67 19.20
CA LEU A 13 -17.71 6.81 20.13
C LEU A 13 -19.13 7.18 20.62
N GLU A 14 -20.13 7.05 19.75
CA GLU A 14 -21.55 7.29 20.07
C GLU A 14 -22.15 6.25 21.06
N GLN A 15 -21.50 5.08 21.24
CA GLN A 15 -21.93 4.06 22.20
C GLN A 15 -21.46 4.35 23.63
N ILE A 16 -20.56 5.32 23.84
CA ILE A 16 -20.03 5.62 25.17
C ILE A 16 -21.11 6.30 26.01
N PRO A 17 -21.54 5.72 27.14
CA PRO A 17 -22.58 6.29 27.98
C PRO A 17 -22.18 7.65 28.58
N PRO A 18 -23.14 8.55 28.85
CA PRO A 18 -22.88 9.80 29.52
C PRO A 18 -22.07 9.60 30.84
N GLY A 19 -21.04 10.41 31.05
CA GLY A 19 -20.17 10.33 32.21
C GLY A 19 -19.16 9.20 32.20
N ARG A 20 -19.10 8.40 31.13
CA ARG A 20 -18.05 7.38 30.93
C ARG A 20 -17.02 7.85 29.90
N VAL A 21 -15.81 7.29 30.00
CA VAL A 21 -14.72 7.49 29.05
C VAL A 21 -14.20 6.14 28.59
N THR A 22 -13.52 6.11 27.44
CA THR A 22 -12.85 4.93 26.91
C THR A 22 -11.37 5.22 26.66
N THR A 23 -10.62 4.21 26.19
CA THR A 23 -9.21 4.38 25.78
C THR A 23 -9.05 4.25 24.28
N PRO A 24 -8.01 4.87 23.66
CA PRO A 24 -7.70 4.67 22.24
C PRO A 24 -7.46 3.19 21.89
N ARG A 25 -6.95 2.42 22.87
CA ARG A 25 -6.68 1.00 22.71
C ARG A 25 -7.97 0.18 22.59
N LEU A 26 -8.94 0.41 23.46
CA LEU A 26 -10.23 -0.28 23.41
C LEU A 26 -10.99 0.03 22.13
N LEU A 27 -10.94 1.27 21.64
CA LEU A 27 -11.50 1.64 20.33
C LEU A 27 -10.81 0.90 19.19
N ALA A 28 -9.48 0.81 19.21
CA ALA A 28 -8.73 0.08 18.20
C ALA A 28 -9.01 -1.44 18.24
N GLU A 29 -9.17 -2.02 19.42
CA GLU A 29 -9.56 -3.42 19.62
C GLU A 29 -11.00 -3.66 19.15
N ALA A 30 -11.93 -2.74 19.42
CA ALA A 30 -13.29 -2.77 18.91
C ALA A 30 -13.34 -2.65 17.38
N LEU A 31 -12.45 -1.85 16.75
CA LEU A 31 -12.27 -1.81 15.31
C LEU A 31 -11.67 -3.11 14.73
N GLY A 32 -11.16 -4.00 15.58
CA GLY A 32 -10.66 -5.33 15.22
C GLY A 32 -9.12 -5.45 15.12
N ASP A 33 -8.36 -4.38 15.43
CA ASP A 33 -6.88 -4.46 15.46
C ASP A 33 -6.24 -3.36 16.31
N SER A 34 -5.52 -3.77 17.36
CA SER A 34 -4.82 -2.83 18.27
C SER A 34 -3.78 -1.94 17.57
N ARG A 35 -3.30 -2.31 16.37
CA ARG A 35 -2.40 -1.47 15.56
C ARG A 35 -3.06 -0.18 15.08
N ALA A 36 -4.39 -0.07 15.16
CA ALA A 36 -5.13 1.14 14.81
C ALA A 36 -5.07 2.24 15.88
N VAL A 37 -4.47 2.03 17.05
CA VAL A 37 -4.38 3.04 18.14
C VAL A 37 -3.91 4.40 17.62
N ARG A 38 -2.84 4.43 16.81
CA ARG A 38 -2.35 5.70 16.26
C ARG A 38 -3.36 6.35 15.31
N ALA A 39 -4.03 5.55 14.49
CA ALA A 39 -5.06 6.05 13.57
C ALA A 39 -6.26 6.62 14.32
N VAL A 40 -6.68 6.00 15.42
CA VAL A 40 -7.71 6.52 16.33
C VAL A 40 -7.28 7.88 16.91
N LEU A 41 -6.05 7.97 17.44
CA LEU A 41 -5.53 9.23 18.00
C LEU A 41 -5.44 10.35 16.95
N GLU A 42 -5.02 10.04 15.74
CA GLU A 42 -4.98 11.04 14.65
C GLU A 42 -6.41 11.44 14.20
N ALA A 43 -7.34 10.50 14.15
CA ALA A 43 -8.74 10.80 13.83
C ALA A 43 -9.38 11.76 14.85
N LEU A 44 -9.12 11.57 16.15
CA LEU A 44 -9.64 12.43 17.21
C LEU A 44 -9.12 13.89 17.16
N LYS A 45 -8.07 14.18 16.40
CA LYS A 45 -7.59 15.56 16.17
C LYS A 45 -8.41 16.29 15.10
N ARG A 46 -9.16 15.57 14.28
CA ARG A 46 -9.97 16.13 13.19
C ARG A 46 -11.14 16.95 13.75
N GLU A 47 -11.57 17.94 12.99
CA GLU A 47 -12.66 18.82 13.39
C GLU A 47 -13.97 18.04 13.64
N GLU A 48 -14.27 17.08 12.81
CA GLU A 48 -15.45 16.23 12.88
C GLU A 48 -15.52 15.33 14.14
N PHE A 49 -14.42 15.18 14.91
CA PHE A 49 -14.35 14.42 16.16
C PHE A 49 -14.10 15.30 17.39
N GLN A 50 -14.18 16.63 17.27
CA GLN A 50 -13.96 17.55 18.41
C GLN A 50 -14.91 17.27 19.57
N TRP A 51 -16.15 16.89 19.29
CA TRP A 51 -17.16 16.54 20.26
C TRP A 51 -16.78 15.33 21.13
N ALA A 52 -15.95 14.42 20.63
CA ALA A 52 -15.56 13.18 21.29
C ALA A 52 -14.26 13.28 22.09
N ARG A 53 -13.56 14.41 22.07
CA ARG A 53 -12.26 14.55 22.74
C ARG A 53 -12.30 14.26 24.23
N GLY A 54 -13.37 14.62 24.92
CA GLY A 54 -13.59 14.33 26.33
C GLY A 54 -14.01 12.89 26.64
N LEU A 55 -14.34 12.09 25.62
CA LEU A 55 -14.76 10.70 25.76
C LEU A 55 -13.58 9.71 25.73
N VAL A 56 -12.39 10.16 25.35
CA VAL A 56 -11.20 9.28 25.17
C VAL A 56 -10.07 9.75 26.06
N ASP A 57 -9.71 8.91 27.03
CA ASP A 57 -8.61 9.13 27.96
C ASP A 57 -7.74 7.87 28.05
N ALA A 58 -6.45 8.00 27.68
CA ALA A 58 -5.51 6.89 27.69
C ALA A 58 -5.16 6.38 29.10
N GLY A 59 -5.39 7.21 30.14
CA GLY A 59 -5.13 6.92 31.54
C GLY A 59 -6.35 6.53 32.37
N ALA A 60 -7.52 6.31 31.73
CA ALA A 60 -8.76 5.99 32.43
C ALA A 60 -8.62 4.70 33.27
N GLU A 61 -8.94 4.79 34.57
CA GLU A 61 -8.85 3.64 35.51
C GLU A 61 -9.94 2.59 35.27
N ASN A 62 -11.13 2.99 34.83
CA ASN A 62 -12.25 2.09 34.53
C ASN A 62 -12.92 2.48 33.21
N PRO A 63 -12.25 2.26 32.07
CA PRO A 63 -12.74 2.69 30.78
C PRO A 63 -13.95 1.86 30.32
N TYR A 64 -14.85 2.49 29.55
CA TYR A 64 -15.89 1.79 28.82
C TYR A 64 -15.28 0.98 27.70
N GLY A 65 -15.62 -0.29 27.59
CA GLY A 65 -15.08 -1.21 26.59
C GLY A 65 -16.09 -2.18 25.99
N ASP A 66 -17.37 -2.05 26.36
CA ASP A 66 -18.47 -2.94 25.92
C ASP A 66 -19.08 -2.44 24.61
N PHE A 67 -18.26 -2.48 23.54
CA PHE A 67 -18.62 -1.97 22.22
C PHE A 67 -19.28 -3.07 21.34
N GLU A 68 -20.43 -2.74 20.77
CA GLU A 68 -20.96 -3.48 19.64
C GLU A 68 -20.22 -3.07 18.36
N SER A 69 -19.55 -4.01 17.71
CA SER A 69 -18.72 -3.74 16.55
C SER A 69 -18.73 -4.87 15.53
N SER A 70 -18.77 -4.50 14.25
CA SER A 70 -18.54 -5.42 13.13
C SER A 70 -17.08 -5.87 13.01
N LYS A 71 -16.17 -5.29 13.79
CA LYS A 71 -14.71 -5.46 13.72
C LYS A 71 -14.17 -5.29 12.29
N PRO A 72 -14.34 -4.11 11.69
CA PRO A 72 -14.07 -3.89 10.27
C PRO A 72 -12.63 -4.23 9.86
N LEU A 73 -11.64 -3.99 10.73
CA LEU A 73 -10.24 -4.34 10.43
C LEU A 73 -9.99 -5.86 10.41
N GLU A 74 -10.78 -6.64 11.13
CA GLU A 74 -10.75 -8.10 11.02
C GLU A 74 -11.24 -8.59 9.66
N SER A 75 -12.29 -7.96 9.13
CA SER A 75 -12.80 -8.26 7.80
C SER A 75 -11.80 -7.92 6.71
N LEU A 76 -11.12 -6.77 6.81
CA LEU A 76 -10.03 -6.40 5.90
C LEU A 76 -8.84 -7.37 6.00
N ARG A 77 -8.52 -7.86 7.20
CA ARG A 77 -7.48 -8.87 7.39
C ARG A 77 -7.84 -10.20 6.71
N ARG A 78 -9.10 -10.63 6.80
CA ARG A 78 -9.60 -11.82 6.09
C ARG A 78 -9.52 -11.64 4.57
N LEU A 79 -9.92 -10.48 4.05
CA LEU A 79 -9.78 -10.15 2.63
C LEU A 79 -8.31 -10.21 2.16
N GLN A 80 -7.36 -9.68 2.93
CA GLN A 80 -5.94 -9.82 2.58
C GLN A 80 -5.47 -11.27 2.53
N MET A 81 -5.96 -12.14 3.41
CA MET A 81 -5.62 -13.57 3.39
C MET A 81 -6.24 -14.26 2.16
N GLU A 82 -7.45 -13.92 1.80
CA GLU A 82 -8.12 -14.39 0.59
C GLU A 82 -7.35 -13.97 -0.67
N LEU A 83 -7.05 -12.68 -0.83
CA LEU A 83 -6.25 -12.17 -1.95
C LEU A 83 -4.87 -12.85 -2.02
N SER A 84 -4.22 -13.04 -0.87
CA SER A 84 -2.94 -13.75 -0.80
C SER A 84 -3.02 -15.19 -1.33
N SER A 85 -4.15 -15.87 -1.14
CA SER A 85 -4.34 -17.25 -1.63
C SER A 85 -4.54 -17.35 -3.14
N ARG A 86 -4.88 -16.23 -3.78
CA ARG A 86 -5.09 -16.11 -5.25
C ARG A 86 -3.83 -15.67 -6.00
N VAL A 87 -2.72 -15.43 -5.29
CA VAL A 87 -1.48 -14.98 -5.92
C VAL A 87 -0.88 -16.09 -6.77
N VAL A 88 -0.52 -15.74 -8.01
CA VAL A 88 0.28 -16.54 -8.92
C VAL A 88 1.74 -16.07 -8.80
N GLU A 89 2.64 -16.99 -8.41
CA GLU A 89 4.07 -16.71 -8.16
C GLU A 89 4.97 -17.23 -9.31
N PHE A 90 4.45 -17.36 -10.49
CA PHE A 90 5.18 -17.71 -11.71
C PHE A 90 4.86 -16.72 -12.83
N ASP A 91 5.73 -16.67 -13.85
CA ASP A 91 5.55 -15.76 -14.97
C ASP A 91 4.37 -16.22 -15.82
N ASP A 92 3.38 -15.35 -15.96
CA ASP A 92 2.16 -15.58 -16.73
C ASP A 92 1.96 -14.38 -17.68
N PHE A 93 3.00 -14.11 -18.49
CA PHE A 93 3.05 -13.12 -19.56
C PHE A 93 4.17 -13.48 -20.53
N GLU A 94 4.03 -13.08 -21.81
CA GLU A 94 4.97 -13.45 -22.88
C GLU A 94 6.18 -12.51 -22.94
N ARG A 95 6.00 -11.23 -22.56
CA ARG A 95 7.03 -10.18 -22.67
C ARG A 95 6.89 -9.15 -21.58
N ALA A 96 7.94 -8.37 -21.36
CA ALA A 96 7.98 -7.22 -20.45
C ALA A 96 8.71 -6.05 -21.16
N GLU A 97 8.09 -5.53 -22.21
CA GLU A 97 8.58 -4.38 -22.99
C GLU A 97 7.96 -3.07 -22.48
N LEU A 98 6.67 -3.12 -22.12
CA LEU A 98 5.93 -2.00 -21.55
C LEU A 98 5.87 -2.16 -20.02
N ILE A 99 6.70 -1.41 -19.30
CA ILE A 99 6.76 -1.49 -17.85
C ILE A 99 6.09 -0.29 -17.21
N GLY A 100 4.99 -0.56 -16.49
CA GLY A 100 4.30 0.43 -15.69
C GLY A 100 5.01 0.72 -14.36
N GLY A 101 4.89 1.96 -13.89
CA GLY A 101 5.23 2.35 -12.52
C GLY A 101 4.04 3.04 -11.87
N ALA A 102 3.70 2.72 -10.62
CA ALA A 102 2.63 3.36 -9.87
C ALA A 102 3.09 3.85 -8.50
N ASP A 103 2.66 5.06 -8.13
CA ASP A 103 2.89 5.66 -6.82
C ASP A 103 1.76 6.61 -6.43
N VAL A 104 1.66 6.91 -5.14
CA VAL A 104 0.64 7.80 -4.56
C VAL A 104 1.28 8.86 -3.68
N ALA A 105 0.89 10.11 -3.88
CA ALA A 105 1.22 11.22 -2.98
C ALA A 105 -0.05 11.72 -2.27
N TYR A 106 0.09 12.34 -1.09
CA TYR A 106 -1.05 12.78 -0.28
C TYR A 106 -1.00 14.27 0.04
N ARG A 107 -2.18 14.90 0.05
CA ARG A 107 -2.43 16.19 0.70
C ARG A 107 -3.69 16.05 1.55
N GLY A 108 -3.54 15.96 2.88
CA GLY A 108 -4.64 15.61 3.77
C GLY A 108 -5.21 14.22 3.44
N ASP A 109 -6.51 14.16 3.20
CA ASP A 109 -7.21 12.93 2.83
C ASP A 109 -7.37 12.75 1.32
N VAL A 110 -6.68 13.53 0.51
CA VAL A 110 -6.68 13.37 -0.94
C VAL A 110 -5.44 12.62 -1.40
N ALA A 111 -5.65 11.51 -2.06
CA ALA A 111 -4.64 10.70 -2.73
C ALA A 111 -4.47 11.16 -4.18
N TYR A 112 -3.24 11.37 -4.59
CA TYR A 112 -2.82 11.73 -5.95
C TYR A 112 -2.01 10.57 -6.49
N ALA A 113 -2.64 9.69 -7.25
CA ALA A 113 -2.02 8.51 -7.82
C ALA A 113 -1.62 8.76 -9.28
N VAL A 114 -0.51 8.17 -9.68
CA VAL A 114 -0.05 8.17 -11.07
C VAL A 114 0.36 6.77 -11.46
N CYS A 115 -0.05 6.36 -12.65
CA CYS A 115 0.53 5.26 -13.41
C CYS A 115 1.27 5.83 -14.61
N VAL A 116 2.53 5.46 -14.80
CA VAL A 116 3.34 5.83 -15.97
C VAL A 116 3.84 4.57 -16.66
N VAL A 117 3.76 4.51 -17.98
CA VAL A 117 4.26 3.40 -18.78
C VAL A 117 5.55 3.82 -19.49
N LEU A 118 6.57 2.97 -19.39
CA LEU A 118 7.85 3.13 -20.03
C LEU A 118 8.05 2.04 -21.10
N ASP A 119 8.70 2.41 -22.21
CA ASP A 119 9.14 1.47 -23.25
C ASP A 119 10.39 0.67 -22.84
N ALA A 120 10.89 -0.19 -23.72
CA ALA A 120 12.09 -1.01 -23.51
C ALA A 120 13.37 -0.19 -23.26
N ASP A 121 13.43 1.06 -23.77
CA ASP A 121 14.53 2.00 -23.55
C ASP A 121 14.38 2.80 -22.25
N LEU A 122 13.35 2.52 -21.46
CA LEU A 122 12.96 3.21 -20.23
C LEU A 122 12.56 4.68 -20.46
N ARG A 123 11.99 4.99 -21.64
CA ARG A 123 11.40 6.30 -21.92
C ARG A 123 9.93 6.27 -21.56
N PRO A 124 9.41 7.29 -20.86
CA PRO A 124 7.98 7.37 -20.58
C PRO A 124 7.21 7.65 -21.89
N ILE A 125 6.21 6.82 -22.18
CA ILE A 125 5.40 6.89 -23.39
C ILE A 125 3.94 7.24 -23.10
N GLU A 126 3.45 6.92 -21.88
CA GLU A 126 2.08 7.19 -21.48
C GLU A 126 2.02 7.42 -19.98
N SER A 127 1.08 8.23 -19.49
CA SER A 127 0.75 8.31 -18.07
C SER A 127 -0.73 8.59 -17.85
N SER A 128 -1.23 8.10 -16.73
CA SER A 128 -2.58 8.36 -16.24
C SER A 128 -2.55 8.80 -14.78
N GLU A 129 -3.50 9.63 -14.40
CA GLU A 129 -3.61 10.25 -13.10
C GLU A 129 -4.96 9.94 -12.47
N ALA A 130 -4.99 9.76 -11.14
CA ALA A 130 -6.22 9.65 -10.37
C ALA A 130 -6.12 10.52 -9.11
N VAL A 131 -7.22 11.21 -8.79
CA VAL A 131 -7.35 12.02 -7.57
C VAL A 131 -8.55 11.51 -6.79
N VAL A 132 -8.28 10.87 -5.65
CA VAL A 132 -9.29 10.15 -4.87
C VAL A 132 -9.31 10.66 -3.44
N GLU A 133 -10.50 10.94 -2.92
CA GLU A 133 -10.69 11.19 -1.50
C GLU A 133 -10.62 9.88 -0.72
N VAL A 134 -9.84 9.87 0.37
CA VAL A 134 -9.51 8.67 1.13
C VAL A 134 -10.16 8.71 2.50
N SER A 135 -11.04 7.75 2.77
CA SER A 135 -11.74 7.57 4.06
C SER A 135 -11.07 6.55 4.98
N PHE A 136 -9.83 6.13 4.66
CA PHE A 136 -9.07 5.15 5.43
C PHE A 136 -7.70 5.73 5.85
N PRO A 137 -7.38 5.79 7.16
CA PRO A 137 -6.11 6.32 7.64
C PRO A 137 -4.96 5.35 7.39
N TYR A 138 -3.72 5.82 7.58
CA TYR A 138 -2.57 4.92 7.61
C TYR A 138 -2.61 4.03 8.86
N ILE A 139 -2.74 2.73 8.64
CA ILE A 139 -2.61 1.69 9.67
C ILE A 139 -1.54 0.69 9.22
N PRO A 140 -0.52 0.37 10.04
CA PRO A 140 0.53 -0.58 9.67
C PRO A 140 -0.04 -1.92 9.22
N GLY A 141 0.34 -2.35 8.01
CA GLY A 141 -0.14 -3.59 7.40
C GLY A 141 -1.51 -3.50 6.71
N TYR A 142 -2.11 -2.30 6.61
CA TYR A 142 -3.37 -2.07 5.89
C TYR A 142 -3.23 -0.98 4.81
N LEU A 143 -2.00 -0.64 4.41
CA LEU A 143 -1.73 0.42 3.44
C LEU A 143 -2.50 0.24 2.13
N ALA A 144 -2.65 -1.01 1.67
CA ALA A 144 -3.37 -1.32 0.44
C ALA A 144 -4.81 -0.78 0.44
N PHE A 145 -5.52 -0.81 1.56
CA PHE A 145 -6.90 -0.28 1.64
C PHE A 145 -6.97 1.24 1.57
N ARG A 146 -5.85 1.92 1.82
CA ARG A 146 -5.72 3.36 1.65
C ARG A 146 -5.33 3.75 0.22
N GLU A 147 -4.50 2.95 -0.45
CA GLU A 147 -3.82 3.33 -1.70
C GLU A 147 -4.35 2.60 -2.94
N ALA A 148 -4.79 1.34 -2.80
CA ALA A 148 -5.22 0.55 -3.96
C ALA A 148 -6.33 1.21 -4.79
N PRO A 149 -7.38 1.82 -4.21
CA PRO A 149 -8.42 2.45 -5.03
C PRO A 149 -7.87 3.51 -6.00
N ALA A 150 -6.97 4.37 -5.54
CA ALA A 150 -6.37 5.41 -6.38
C ALA A 150 -5.37 4.82 -7.40
N VAL A 151 -4.56 3.83 -6.98
CA VAL A 151 -3.62 3.15 -7.88
C VAL A 151 -4.36 2.41 -8.98
N GLU A 152 -5.43 1.68 -8.65
CA GLU A 152 -6.23 0.94 -9.61
C GLU A 152 -6.91 1.86 -10.62
N GLU A 153 -7.42 3.01 -10.19
CA GLU A 153 -8.01 4.00 -11.07
C GLU A 153 -6.96 4.56 -12.04
N ALA A 154 -5.77 4.93 -11.55
CA ALA A 154 -4.68 5.39 -12.40
C ALA A 154 -4.21 4.31 -13.38
N VAL A 155 -4.14 3.04 -12.96
CA VAL A 155 -3.74 1.92 -13.82
C VAL A 155 -4.77 1.65 -14.92
N ARG A 156 -6.07 1.76 -14.62
CA ARG A 156 -7.12 1.60 -15.65
C ARG A 156 -7.12 2.70 -16.70
N GLY A 157 -6.48 3.82 -16.44
CA GLY A 157 -6.39 4.95 -17.35
C GLY A 157 -5.29 4.84 -18.41
N VAL A 158 -4.38 3.86 -18.34
CA VAL A 158 -3.37 3.61 -19.37
C VAL A 158 -3.84 2.56 -20.37
N SER A 159 -3.38 2.69 -21.63
CA SER A 159 -3.86 1.87 -22.76
C SER A 159 -3.35 0.44 -22.68
N ALA A 160 -2.10 0.23 -22.31
CA ALA A 160 -1.46 -1.08 -22.20
C ALA A 160 -0.22 -1.04 -21.30
N LEU A 161 0.04 -2.14 -20.60
CA LEU A 161 1.31 -2.44 -19.94
C LEU A 161 1.46 -3.96 -19.77
N ASP A 162 2.68 -4.46 -19.77
CA ASP A 162 2.97 -5.88 -19.60
C ASP A 162 3.16 -6.23 -18.10
N VAL A 163 3.90 -5.40 -17.36
CA VAL A 163 4.20 -5.58 -15.93
C VAL A 163 4.13 -4.25 -15.21
N LEU A 164 3.50 -4.22 -14.04
CA LEU A 164 3.40 -3.03 -13.20
C LEU A 164 4.34 -3.11 -11.99
N MET A 165 5.21 -2.12 -11.81
CA MET A 165 5.98 -1.91 -10.59
C MET A 165 5.25 -0.91 -9.68
N VAL A 166 4.88 -1.34 -8.48
CA VAL A 166 4.14 -0.53 -7.51
C VAL A 166 5.07 -0.09 -6.39
N ASN A 167 5.05 1.21 -6.03
CA ASN A 167 5.76 1.71 -4.86
C ASN A 167 5.09 1.20 -3.57
N GLY A 168 5.43 -0.03 -3.20
CA GLY A 168 4.86 -0.73 -2.06
C GLY A 168 5.30 -2.20 -2.04
N HIS A 169 4.96 -2.90 -0.98
CA HIS A 169 5.27 -4.32 -0.89
C HIS A 169 4.25 -5.19 -1.63
N GLY A 170 4.72 -6.33 -2.13
CA GLY A 170 3.91 -7.45 -2.57
C GLY A 170 3.82 -8.52 -1.47
N LEU A 171 4.35 -9.72 -1.73
CA LEU A 171 4.40 -10.83 -0.78
C LEU A 171 5.29 -10.57 0.46
N ALA A 172 6.19 -9.58 0.41
CA ALA A 172 6.99 -9.15 1.56
C ALA A 172 6.15 -8.37 2.59
N HIS A 173 5.05 -8.97 3.03
CA HIS A 173 4.05 -8.40 3.91
C HIS A 173 3.64 -9.42 5.00
N PRO A 174 3.22 -9.00 6.22
CA PRO A 174 2.87 -9.94 7.30
C PRO A 174 1.81 -10.99 6.92
N ARG A 175 0.90 -10.64 6.01
CA ARG A 175 -0.16 -11.49 5.46
C ARG A 175 0.04 -11.83 3.98
N ARG A 176 1.27 -11.66 3.45
CA ARG A 176 1.60 -11.89 2.04
C ARG A 176 0.68 -11.13 1.06
N CYS A 177 0.13 -10.00 1.49
CA CYS A 177 -0.77 -9.15 0.71
C CYS A 177 -0.47 -7.68 0.99
N GLY A 178 0.60 -7.16 0.39
CA GLY A 178 0.89 -5.73 0.34
C GLY A 178 0.17 -5.05 -0.83
N LEU A 179 0.49 -3.78 -1.07
CA LEU A 179 -0.18 -2.98 -2.11
C LEU A 179 -0.05 -3.61 -3.51
N ALA A 180 1.16 -4.04 -3.89
CA ALA A 180 1.37 -4.64 -5.21
C ALA A 180 0.62 -5.96 -5.39
N THR A 181 0.51 -6.78 -4.33
CA THR A 181 -0.30 -7.99 -4.36
C THR A 181 -1.79 -7.67 -4.47
N HIS A 182 -2.28 -6.72 -3.70
CA HIS A 182 -3.69 -6.30 -3.72
C HIS A 182 -4.09 -5.85 -5.13
N VAL A 183 -3.39 -4.86 -5.66
CA VAL A 183 -3.63 -4.32 -7.01
C VAL A 183 -3.48 -5.39 -8.09
N GLY A 184 -2.44 -6.24 -8.01
CA GLY A 184 -2.19 -7.29 -8.98
C GLY A 184 -3.31 -8.32 -9.06
N VAL A 185 -3.81 -8.77 -7.91
CA VAL A 185 -4.91 -9.76 -7.84
C VAL A 185 -6.24 -9.15 -8.28
N GLU A 186 -6.55 -7.92 -7.84
CA GLU A 186 -7.80 -7.24 -8.19
C GLU A 186 -7.88 -6.87 -9.68
N LEU A 187 -6.76 -6.46 -10.29
CA LEU A 187 -6.69 -6.14 -11.71
C LEU A 187 -6.32 -7.35 -12.61
N ASN A 188 -5.99 -8.50 -12.00
CA ASN A 188 -5.45 -9.68 -12.69
C ASN A 188 -4.24 -9.34 -13.58
N LEU A 189 -3.29 -8.55 -13.05
CA LEU A 189 -2.18 -7.95 -13.76
C LEU A 189 -0.84 -8.43 -13.18
N PRO A 190 0.20 -8.71 -14.01
CA PRO A 190 1.54 -8.96 -13.51
C PRO A 190 2.07 -7.76 -12.71
N THR A 191 2.38 -7.96 -11.42
CA THR A 191 2.80 -6.87 -10.54
C THR A 191 4.01 -7.22 -9.70
N ILE A 192 4.86 -6.21 -9.46
CA ILE A 192 6.07 -6.28 -8.64
C ILE A 192 5.98 -5.18 -7.58
N GLY A 193 6.18 -5.55 -6.32
CA GLY A 193 6.31 -4.59 -5.23
C GLY A 193 7.74 -4.09 -5.10
N ILE A 194 7.89 -2.77 -5.10
CA ILE A 194 9.16 -2.06 -4.91
C ILE A 194 9.06 -1.19 -3.67
N ALA A 195 9.92 -1.37 -2.69
CA ALA A 195 9.87 -0.58 -1.46
C ALA A 195 11.26 -0.13 -1.00
N ALA A 196 11.36 1.09 -0.49
CA ALA A 196 12.61 1.65 0.03
C ALA A 196 12.94 1.18 1.46
N ARG A 197 11.99 0.57 2.17
CA ARG A 197 12.14 0.11 3.56
C ARG A 197 11.61 -1.30 3.74
N ARG A 198 12.29 -2.08 4.58
CA ARG A 198 11.81 -3.41 4.96
C ARG A 198 10.56 -3.32 5.83
N LEU A 199 9.58 -4.15 5.53
CA LEU A 199 8.35 -4.29 6.34
C LEU A 199 8.40 -5.57 7.19
N VAL A 200 8.87 -6.68 6.62
CA VAL A 200 8.98 -7.98 7.29
C VAL A 200 10.29 -8.68 6.93
N GLY A 201 10.61 -9.73 7.66
CA GLY A 201 11.68 -10.66 7.35
C GLY A 201 13.08 -10.18 7.73
N ARG A 202 14.05 -11.01 7.41
CA ARG A 202 15.50 -10.78 7.56
C ARG A 202 16.21 -11.10 6.25
N GLU A 203 17.34 -10.47 6.04
CA GLU A 203 18.21 -10.82 4.91
C GLU A 203 18.81 -12.21 5.12
N GLY A 204 18.86 -13.02 4.08
CA GLY A 204 19.55 -14.29 4.02
C GLY A 204 20.95 -14.15 3.48
N GLU A 205 21.54 -15.28 3.02
CA GLU A 205 22.84 -15.28 2.37
C GLU A 205 22.76 -14.59 1.00
N PRO A 206 23.70 -13.68 0.68
CA PRO A 206 23.76 -13.02 -0.62
C PRO A 206 23.86 -14.02 -1.78
N ARG A 207 23.21 -13.68 -2.88
CA ARG A 207 23.28 -14.37 -4.18
C ARG A 207 23.78 -13.40 -5.24
N ASP A 208 23.94 -13.87 -6.47
CA ASP A 208 24.42 -13.05 -7.59
C ASP A 208 23.52 -11.81 -7.81
N GLY A 209 24.00 -10.67 -7.35
CA GLY A 209 23.33 -9.37 -7.52
C GLY A 209 22.21 -9.03 -6.54
N TRP A 210 21.76 -9.95 -5.67
CA TRP A 210 20.69 -9.71 -4.71
C TRP A 210 20.79 -10.55 -3.44
N THR A 211 20.05 -10.20 -2.41
CA THR A 211 19.97 -10.94 -1.14
C THR A 211 18.52 -11.38 -0.89
N PRO A 212 18.28 -12.68 -0.59
CA PRO A 212 16.93 -13.15 -0.26
C PRO A 212 16.38 -12.44 0.98
N LEU A 213 15.12 -12.04 0.94
CA LEU A 213 14.36 -11.59 2.11
C LEU A 213 13.54 -12.76 2.64
N ILE A 214 13.87 -13.24 3.84
CA ILE A 214 13.28 -14.43 4.45
C ILE A 214 12.33 -14.03 5.57
N HIS A 215 11.08 -14.51 5.52
CA HIS A 215 10.07 -14.33 6.56
C HIS A 215 9.36 -15.65 6.83
N ARG A 216 9.32 -16.10 8.10
CA ARG A 216 8.71 -17.39 8.51
C ARG A 216 9.22 -18.55 7.64
N ASP A 217 10.56 -18.63 7.50
CA ASP A 217 11.30 -19.65 6.75
C ASP A 217 10.97 -19.75 5.24
N ARG A 218 10.33 -18.72 4.69
CA ARG A 218 10.06 -18.60 3.27
C ARG A 218 10.75 -17.37 2.70
N VAL A 219 11.25 -17.48 1.47
CA VAL A 219 11.69 -16.31 0.70
C VAL A 219 10.44 -15.56 0.25
N VAL A 220 10.31 -14.30 0.69
CA VAL A 220 9.16 -13.44 0.40
C VAL A 220 9.52 -12.28 -0.52
N GLY A 221 10.79 -12.17 -0.90
CA GLY A 221 11.29 -11.11 -1.75
C GLY A 221 12.81 -11.11 -1.81
N ALA A 222 13.35 -10.04 -2.34
CA ALA A 222 14.77 -9.80 -2.54
C ALA A 222 15.15 -8.40 -2.06
N VAL A 223 16.43 -8.24 -1.70
CA VAL A 223 17.06 -6.95 -1.42
C VAL A 223 18.12 -6.68 -2.47
N LEU A 224 17.94 -5.62 -3.24
CA LEU A 224 18.91 -5.13 -4.19
C LEU A 224 19.74 -4.03 -3.52
N LYS A 225 21.05 -4.20 -3.41
CA LYS A 225 21.93 -3.21 -2.78
C LYS A 225 22.70 -2.44 -3.85
N ARG A 226 22.55 -1.12 -3.84
CA ARG A 226 23.31 -0.21 -4.69
C ARG A 226 23.78 0.99 -3.88
N ASN A 227 25.08 1.30 -3.94
CA ASN A 227 25.69 2.44 -3.22
C ASN A 227 25.35 2.45 -1.70
N GLY A 228 25.36 1.29 -1.06
CA GLY A 228 25.08 1.13 0.38
C GLY A 228 23.61 1.25 0.77
N ARG A 229 22.68 1.39 -0.20
CA ARG A 229 21.24 1.47 0.02
C ARG A 229 20.54 0.24 -0.53
N GLY A 230 19.52 -0.25 0.20
CA GLY A 230 18.71 -1.39 -0.21
C GLY A 230 17.37 -0.98 -0.80
N VAL A 231 16.97 -1.68 -1.88
CA VAL A 231 15.61 -1.67 -2.43
C VAL A 231 15.03 -3.06 -2.22
N TYR A 232 13.83 -3.14 -1.70
CA TYR A 232 13.11 -4.38 -1.43
C TYR A 232 12.18 -4.67 -2.59
N VAL A 233 12.40 -5.82 -3.23
CA VAL A 233 11.61 -6.31 -4.36
C VAL A 233 10.81 -7.51 -3.89
N SER A 234 9.55 -7.60 -4.24
CA SER A 234 8.71 -8.77 -3.94
C SER A 234 7.67 -9.00 -5.02
N VAL A 235 7.30 -10.25 -5.20
CA VAL A 235 6.21 -10.62 -6.10
C VAL A 235 4.92 -9.93 -5.65
N GLY A 236 4.20 -9.34 -6.58
CA GLY A 236 2.82 -8.92 -6.41
C GLY A 236 1.87 -10.03 -6.87
N HIS A 237 1.80 -10.26 -8.17
CA HIS A 237 0.95 -11.26 -8.81
C HIS A 237 1.49 -11.61 -10.21
N ARG A 238 1.28 -12.85 -10.71
CA ARG A 238 1.59 -13.35 -12.07
C ARG A 238 3.03 -13.08 -12.54
N VAL A 239 3.99 -13.10 -11.61
CA VAL A 239 5.42 -12.93 -11.88
C VAL A 239 6.23 -13.82 -10.92
N SER A 240 7.31 -14.43 -11.39
CA SER A 240 8.25 -15.14 -10.52
C SER A 240 9.15 -14.16 -9.76
N LEU A 241 9.68 -14.57 -8.60
CA LEU A 241 10.64 -13.73 -7.87
C LEU A 241 11.90 -13.47 -8.69
N GLN A 242 12.34 -14.45 -9.47
CA GLN A 242 13.53 -14.33 -10.32
C GLN A 242 13.31 -13.22 -11.36
N THR A 243 12.21 -13.25 -12.11
CA THR A 243 11.87 -12.24 -13.11
C THR A 243 11.63 -10.88 -12.46
N ALA A 244 10.98 -10.83 -11.28
CA ALA A 244 10.81 -9.59 -10.56
C ALA A 244 12.15 -8.92 -10.19
N VAL A 245 13.14 -9.71 -9.77
CA VAL A 245 14.50 -9.24 -9.48
C VAL A 245 15.21 -8.77 -10.76
N GLU A 246 15.15 -9.55 -11.85
CA GLU A 246 15.76 -9.21 -13.13
C GLU A 246 15.21 -7.91 -13.71
N LEU A 247 13.88 -7.75 -13.71
CA LEU A 247 13.23 -6.53 -14.17
C LEU A 247 13.58 -5.33 -13.29
N ALA A 248 13.60 -5.53 -11.96
CA ALA A 248 14.00 -4.47 -11.06
C ALA A 248 15.47 -4.06 -11.26
N LEU A 249 16.41 -5.01 -11.43
CA LEU A 249 17.81 -4.73 -11.73
C LEU A 249 17.99 -4.02 -13.07
N ARG A 250 17.32 -4.49 -14.12
CA ARG A 250 17.35 -3.90 -15.46
C ARG A 250 16.94 -2.43 -15.46
N THR A 251 15.95 -2.09 -14.65
CA THR A 251 15.37 -0.75 -14.58
C THR A 251 15.95 0.14 -13.46
N LEU A 252 16.81 -0.42 -12.58
CA LEU A 252 17.40 0.30 -11.45
C LEU A 252 18.54 1.24 -11.93
N ARG A 253 18.28 2.55 -11.95
CA ARG A 253 19.29 3.55 -12.33
C ARG A 253 19.96 4.21 -11.11
N ASP A 254 19.22 4.60 -10.09
CA ASP A 254 19.75 5.22 -8.86
C ASP A 254 19.21 4.48 -7.63
N ARG A 255 18.20 5.00 -6.96
CA ARG A 255 17.65 4.46 -5.70
C ARG A 255 16.44 3.56 -5.91
N LEU A 256 15.72 3.79 -7.00
CA LEU A 256 14.50 3.06 -7.35
C LEU A 256 14.54 2.67 -8.83
N PRO A 257 13.88 1.59 -9.23
CA PRO A 257 13.56 1.31 -10.62
C PRO A 257 12.91 2.51 -11.32
N GLU A 258 13.31 2.77 -12.56
CA GLU A 258 12.84 3.94 -13.32
C GLU A 258 11.32 4.08 -13.36
N PRO A 259 10.52 3.01 -13.59
CA PRO A 259 9.06 3.16 -13.59
C PRO A 259 8.53 3.74 -12.28
N VAL A 260 8.99 3.24 -11.13
CA VAL A 260 8.58 3.74 -9.81
C VAL A 260 9.12 5.15 -9.55
N ARG A 261 10.34 5.45 -10.00
CA ARG A 261 10.93 6.78 -9.86
C ARG A 261 10.14 7.85 -10.63
N TRP A 262 9.70 7.52 -11.85
CA TRP A 262 8.85 8.38 -12.64
C TRP A 262 7.48 8.60 -11.99
N ALA A 263 6.81 7.52 -11.57
CA ALA A 263 5.52 7.61 -10.89
C ALA A 263 5.61 8.47 -9.62
N HIS A 264 6.65 8.25 -8.80
CA HIS A 264 6.91 9.05 -7.58
C HIS A 264 7.05 10.55 -7.87
N ARG A 265 7.81 10.91 -8.90
CA ARG A 265 7.98 12.30 -9.31
C ARG A 265 6.66 12.91 -9.77
N LEU A 266 5.96 12.23 -10.67
CA LEU A 266 4.70 12.71 -11.25
C LEU A 266 3.58 12.82 -10.20
N ALA A 267 3.44 11.87 -9.28
CA ALA A 267 2.49 11.95 -8.17
C ALA A 267 2.79 13.17 -7.25
N GLY A 268 4.09 13.46 -7.03
CA GLY A 268 4.52 14.65 -6.31
C GLY A 268 4.19 15.95 -7.05
N GLU A 269 4.30 15.99 -8.38
CA GLU A 269 3.93 17.12 -9.24
C GLU A 269 2.42 17.32 -9.25
N LEU A 270 1.63 16.25 -9.47
CA LEU A 270 0.18 16.28 -9.45
C LEU A 270 -0.35 16.83 -8.11
N LYS A 271 0.19 16.35 -6.99
CA LYS A 271 -0.13 16.89 -5.66
C LYS A 271 0.12 18.39 -5.52
N ARG A 272 1.11 18.96 -6.20
CA ARG A 272 1.41 20.41 -6.19
C ARG A 272 0.51 21.22 -7.11
N GLY A 273 -0.32 20.57 -7.94
CA GLY A 273 -1.17 21.18 -8.93
C GLY A 273 -0.44 21.49 -10.25
N SER A 274 0.74 20.89 -10.47
CA SER A 274 1.41 20.91 -11.76
C SER A 274 0.69 19.93 -12.70
N LYS A 275 0.50 20.31 -13.97
CA LYS A 275 -0.03 19.37 -14.99
C LYS A 275 0.97 18.23 -15.17
N GLY A 276 0.47 16.99 -15.17
CA GLY A 276 1.27 15.81 -15.38
C GLY A 276 1.93 15.71 -16.76
N PHE A 277 2.72 14.68 -16.95
CA PHE A 277 3.36 14.37 -18.22
C PHE A 277 2.28 14.09 -19.27
N TYR A 278 2.25 14.90 -20.33
CA TYR A 278 1.46 14.61 -21.51
C TYR A 278 2.30 13.72 -22.42
N ALA A 279 1.80 12.52 -22.79
CA ALA A 279 2.37 11.82 -23.92
C ALA A 279 2.19 12.72 -25.16
N PRO A 280 3.21 12.91 -26.01
CA PRO A 280 3.00 13.55 -27.28
C PRO A 280 2.02 12.73 -28.12
N PRO A 281 1.21 13.37 -28.95
CA PRO A 281 0.26 12.68 -29.83
C PRO A 281 0.94 11.70 -30.79
#